data_761ee88d9f33f72ae0d5e6d30a244505
#
_entry.id   761ee88d9f33f72ae0d5e6d30a244505
#
_cell.length_a   1.000
_cell.length_b   1.000
_cell.length_c   1.000
_cell.angle_alpha   90.00
_cell.angle_beta   90.00
_cell.angle_gamma   90.00
#
_symmetry.space_group_name_H-M   'P 1'
#
loop_
_entity.id
_entity.type
_entity.pdbx_description
1 polymer ?
#
loop_
_entity_poly.entity_id
_entity_poly.type
_entity_poly.pdbx_seq_one_letter_code
_entity_poly.pdbx_strand_id
1 'polypeptide(L)'
;MKNLIMTIAVAIFTMFAASAQFTVITTVNTPDSDLNEEWGTTNFTDNLGIGYLVNDKFVVGLVRAGENAEGDDSYDVWGRYLWNENLFVSVQAPTEETFDNLNVGVGYSYDVWKGLHVEPNYSVGLKEDENGEREGSFNLGLSYKF
;
A
#
# COMPACT_ATOMS: atom_id res chain seq x y z
N MET A 1 -1.78 -24.76 -3.70
CA MET A 1 -1.82 -23.53 -2.86
C MET A 1 -2.08 -22.26 -3.66
N LYS A 2 -1.37 -21.99 -4.76
CA LYS A 2 -1.63 -20.80 -5.62
C LYS A 2 -3.10 -20.71 -6.07
N ASN A 3 -3.72 -21.82 -6.45
CA ASN A 3 -5.12 -21.84 -6.88
C ASN A 3 -6.11 -21.60 -5.73
N LEU A 4 -5.76 -22.01 -4.51
CA LEU A 4 -6.61 -21.77 -3.34
C LEU A 4 -6.62 -20.28 -2.95
N ILE A 5 -5.45 -19.64 -2.97
CA ILE A 5 -5.32 -18.21 -2.69
C ILE A 5 -6.06 -17.38 -3.74
N MET A 6 -5.95 -17.77 -5.01
CA MET A 6 -6.65 -17.12 -6.11
C MET A 6 -8.18 -17.29 -6.02
N THR A 7 -8.64 -18.49 -5.61
CA THR A 7 -10.08 -18.76 -5.40
C THR A 7 -10.63 -17.98 -4.20
N ILE A 8 -9.86 -17.90 -3.11
CA ILE A 8 -10.23 -17.11 -1.94
C ILE A 8 -10.25 -15.61 -2.29
N ALA A 9 -9.26 -15.12 -3.03
CA ALA A 9 -9.23 -13.74 -3.49
C ALA A 9 -10.44 -13.41 -4.38
N VAL A 10 -10.79 -14.27 -5.34
CA VAL A 10 -11.96 -14.10 -6.20
C VAL A 10 -13.27 -14.20 -5.41
N ALA A 11 -13.39 -15.12 -4.47
CA ALA A 11 -14.57 -15.26 -3.61
C ALA A 11 -14.76 -14.04 -2.70
N ILE A 12 -13.67 -13.53 -2.14
CA ILE A 12 -13.64 -12.27 -1.40
C ILE A 12 -14.09 -11.14 -2.32
N PHE A 13 -13.53 -11.01 -3.52
CA PHE A 13 -13.89 -9.96 -4.48
C PHE A 13 -15.37 -9.99 -4.88
N THR A 14 -15.96 -11.17 -5.06
CA THR A 14 -17.38 -11.30 -5.43
C THR A 14 -18.34 -11.02 -4.29
N MET A 15 -17.98 -11.33 -3.06
CA MET A 15 -18.80 -10.98 -1.87
C MET A 15 -18.81 -9.47 -1.58
N PHE A 16 -17.80 -8.75 -1.99
CA PHE A 16 -17.57 -7.37 -1.61
C PHE A 16 -17.93 -6.33 -2.67
N ALA A 17 -18.11 -6.74 -3.92
CA ALA A 17 -18.62 -5.88 -4.99
C ALA A 17 -20.03 -5.28 -4.69
N ALA A 18 -20.72 -5.80 -3.66
CA ALA A 18 -22.03 -5.32 -3.27
C ALA A 18 -22.03 -4.17 -2.23
N SER A 19 -20.90 -3.80 -1.64
CA SER A 19 -20.90 -2.87 -0.49
C SER A 19 -20.03 -1.63 -0.61
N ALA A 20 -19.39 -1.36 -1.76
CA ALA A 20 -18.60 -0.12 -2.01
C ALA A 20 -17.59 0.28 -0.89
N GLN A 21 -17.03 -0.72 -0.21
CA GLN A 21 -16.15 -0.51 0.96
C GLN A 21 -14.71 -0.98 0.71
N PHE A 22 -14.36 -1.28 -0.54
CA PHE A 22 -13.01 -1.72 -0.89
C PHE A 22 -12.25 -0.67 -1.64
N THR A 23 -10.97 -0.65 -1.38
CA THR A 23 -10.00 0.12 -2.14
C THR A 23 -8.85 -0.77 -2.56
N VAL A 24 -8.42 -0.61 -3.80
CA VAL A 24 -7.15 -1.15 -4.28
C VAL A 24 -6.16 -0.02 -4.28
N ILE A 25 -4.99 -0.24 -3.75
CA ILE A 25 -3.90 0.75 -3.70
C ILE A 25 -2.65 0.21 -4.36
N THR A 26 -1.84 1.08 -4.88
CA THR A 26 -0.46 0.80 -5.26
C THR A 26 0.40 2.02 -5.06
N THR A 27 1.68 1.81 -4.82
CA THR A 27 2.69 2.86 -4.87
C THR A 27 3.47 2.70 -6.16
N VAL A 28 3.62 3.80 -6.89
CA VAL A 28 4.37 3.82 -8.15
C VAL A 28 5.86 3.89 -7.81
N ASN A 29 6.59 2.83 -8.17
CA ASN A 29 8.04 2.80 -8.07
C ASN A 29 8.63 3.40 -9.33
N THR A 30 9.46 4.44 -9.18
CA THR A 30 10.19 5.00 -10.33
C THR A 30 11.35 4.11 -10.69
N PRO A 31 11.56 3.80 -11.99
CA PRO A 31 12.75 3.07 -12.43
C PRO A 31 14.03 3.82 -12.04
N ASP A 32 15.04 3.08 -11.64
CA ASP A 32 16.35 3.65 -11.36
C ASP A 32 17.10 3.90 -12.68
N SER A 33 17.32 5.16 -12.97
CA SER A 33 18.05 5.58 -14.18
C SER A 33 19.53 5.15 -14.18
N ASP A 34 20.12 5.00 -13.00
CA ASP A 34 21.53 4.60 -12.86
C ASP A 34 21.72 3.11 -13.16
N LEU A 35 20.65 2.31 -12.99
CA LEU A 35 20.63 0.89 -13.32
C LEU A 35 20.08 0.58 -14.72
N ASN A 36 19.77 1.60 -15.52
CA ASN A 36 19.11 1.48 -16.83
C ASN A 36 17.80 0.68 -16.77
N GLU A 37 17.07 0.82 -15.67
CA GLU A 37 15.75 0.23 -15.55
C GLU A 37 14.73 0.96 -16.43
N GLU A 38 13.83 0.21 -17.06
CA GLU A 38 12.74 0.74 -17.88
C GLU A 38 11.41 0.61 -17.14
N TRP A 39 10.45 1.43 -17.53
CA TRP A 39 9.09 1.32 -17.02
C TRP A 39 8.47 -0.02 -17.40
N GLY A 40 8.02 -0.76 -16.39
CA GLY A 40 7.38 -2.07 -16.54
C GLY A 40 6.20 -2.24 -15.58
N THR A 41 5.56 -3.38 -15.66
CA THR A 41 4.41 -3.71 -14.80
C THR A 41 4.80 -3.78 -13.32
N THR A 42 6.02 -4.18 -13.00
CA THR A 42 6.57 -4.26 -11.65
C THR A 42 6.55 -2.92 -10.92
N ASN A 43 6.76 -1.81 -11.64
CA ASN A 43 6.70 -0.47 -11.06
C ASN A 43 5.33 -0.14 -10.43
N PHE A 44 4.28 -0.89 -10.79
CA PHE A 44 2.92 -0.72 -10.30
C PHE A 44 2.42 -1.89 -9.46
N THR A 45 3.01 -3.08 -9.58
CA THR A 45 2.49 -4.30 -8.96
C THR A 45 3.23 -4.73 -7.71
N ASP A 46 4.47 -4.28 -7.51
CA ASP A 46 5.28 -4.68 -6.36
C ASP A 46 4.71 -4.21 -5.03
N ASN A 47 3.98 -3.11 -5.05
CA ASN A 47 3.30 -2.56 -3.87
C ASN A 47 1.78 -2.57 -4.03
N LEU A 48 1.24 -3.57 -4.73
CA LEU A 48 -0.21 -3.69 -4.90
C LEU A 48 -0.84 -4.15 -3.59
N GLY A 49 -1.86 -3.43 -3.15
CA GLY A 49 -2.58 -3.71 -1.93
C GLY A 49 -4.08 -3.63 -2.07
N ILE A 50 -4.75 -4.23 -1.12
CA ILE A 50 -6.20 -4.16 -0.97
C ILE A 50 -6.54 -3.68 0.42
N GLY A 51 -7.51 -2.79 0.54
CA GLY A 51 -8.01 -2.29 1.80
C GLY A 51 -9.51 -2.39 1.93
N TYR A 52 -9.96 -2.48 3.16
CA TYR A 52 -11.36 -2.47 3.56
C TYR A 52 -11.64 -1.23 4.40
N LEU A 53 -12.67 -0.49 4.02
CA LEU A 53 -13.15 0.67 4.78
C LEU A 53 -13.99 0.17 5.96
N VAL A 54 -13.39 0.17 7.15
CA VAL A 54 -14.04 -0.28 8.40
C VAL A 54 -15.15 0.67 8.80
N ASN A 55 -14.95 1.96 8.57
CA ASN A 55 -15.91 3.05 8.73
C ASN A 55 -15.47 4.25 7.88
N ASP A 56 -16.22 5.34 7.92
CA ASP A 56 -15.96 6.54 7.11
C ASP A 56 -14.56 7.15 7.27
N LYS A 57 -13.79 6.71 8.27
CA LYS A 57 -12.47 7.27 8.60
C LYS A 57 -11.34 6.26 8.64
N PHE A 58 -11.63 4.97 8.74
CA PHE A 58 -10.60 3.95 8.88
C PHE A 58 -10.63 2.94 7.76
N VAL A 59 -9.48 2.79 7.12
CA VAL A 59 -9.20 1.73 6.15
C VAL A 59 -8.12 0.83 6.71
N VAL A 60 -8.28 -0.47 6.59
CA VAL A 60 -7.26 -1.47 6.94
C VAL A 60 -7.06 -2.42 5.78
N GLY A 61 -5.87 -2.93 5.61
CA GLY A 61 -5.60 -3.79 4.47
C GLY A 61 -4.25 -4.49 4.49
N LEU A 62 -3.98 -5.15 3.38
CA LEU A 62 -2.72 -5.82 3.10
C LEU A 62 -2.12 -5.23 1.83
N VAL A 63 -0.82 -5.09 1.81
CA VAL A 63 -0.05 -4.66 0.66
C VAL A 63 1.11 -5.62 0.43
N ARG A 64 1.41 -5.94 -0.83
CA ARG A 64 2.60 -6.68 -1.19
C ARG A 64 3.82 -5.81 -0.94
N ALA A 65 4.81 -6.34 -0.24
CA ALA A 65 6.02 -5.62 0.16
C ALA A 65 7.28 -6.12 -0.59
N GLY A 66 7.08 -6.82 -1.72
CA GLY A 66 8.15 -7.42 -2.49
C GLY A 66 8.38 -8.89 -2.16
N GLU A 67 9.60 -9.37 -2.40
CA GLU A 67 10.03 -10.73 -2.11
C GLU A 67 10.94 -10.73 -0.86
N ASN A 68 10.76 -11.72 0.00
CA ASN A 68 11.63 -11.93 1.13
C ASN A 68 12.98 -12.57 0.70
N ALA A 69 13.90 -12.77 1.65
CA ALA A 69 15.23 -13.36 1.38
C ALA A 69 15.17 -14.81 0.83
N GLU A 70 14.04 -15.48 0.96
CA GLU A 70 13.81 -16.84 0.45
C GLU A 70 13.18 -16.85 -0.95
N GLY A 71 12.83 -15.67 -1.49
CA GLY A 71 12.21 -15.49 -2.80
C GLY A 71 10.68 -15.66 -2.79
N ASP A 72 10.07 -15.66 -1.60
CA ASP A 72 8.63 -15.70 -1.45
C ASP A 72 8.05 -14.27 -1.32
N ASP A 73 6.81 -14.08 -1.77
CA ASP A 73 6.12 -12.81 -1.63
C ASP A 73 5.92 -12.45 -0.16
N SER A 74 6.38 -11.29 0.24
CA SER A 74 6.12 -10.71 1.55
C SER A 74 4.94 -9.76 1.53
N TYR A 75 4.28 -9.62 2.66
CA TYR A 75 3.11 -8.76 2.81
C TYR A 75 3.22 -7.92 4.06
N ASP A 76 2.71 -6.70 3.98
CA ASP A 76 2.58 -5.80 5.10
C ASP A 76 1.11 -5.57 5.42
N VAL A 77 0.80 -5.41 6.69
CA VAL A 77 -0.47 -4.85 7.13
C VAL A 77 -0.38 -3.34 7.08
N TRP A 78 -1.38 -2.69 6.51
CA TRP A 78 -1.46 -1.25 6.53
C TRP A 78 -2.79 -0.77 7.06
N GLY A 79 -2.77 0.40 7.69
CA GLY A 79 -3.94 1.11 8.15
C GLY A 79 -3.88 2.56 7.72
N ARG A 80 -5.03 3.16 7.48
CA ARG A 80 -5.16 4.56 7.10
C ARG A 80 -6.27 5.21 7.90
N TYR A 81 -5.98 6.36 8.45
CA TYR A 81 -6.97 7.25 9.04
C TYR A 81 -7.23 8.43 8.11
N LEU A 82 -8.48 8.61 7.71
CA LEU A 82 -8.92 9.72 6.87
C LEU A 82 -9.27 10.90 7.78
N TRP A 83 -8.39 11.90 7.82
CA TRP A 83 -8.64 13.12 8.60
C TRP A 83 -9.82 13.90 8.04
N ASN A 84 -9.89 13.99 6.72
CA ASN A 84 -11.02 14.50 5.95
C ASN A 84 -11.13 13.66 4.66
N GLU A 85 -11.96 14.10 3.71
CA GLU A 85 -12.19 13.36 2.45
C GLU A 85 -10.90 13.14 1.63
N ASN A 86 -9.88 13.97 1.84
CA ASN A 86 -8.68 13.99 1.02
C ASN A 86 -7.39 13.72 1.81
N LEU A 87 -7.28 14.26 3.03
CA LEU A 87 -6.07 14.13 3.84
C LEU A 87 -6.10 12.83 4.65
N PHE A 88 -5.01 12.08 4.62
CA PHE A 88 -4.89 10.85 5.39
C PHE A 88 -3.55 10.71 6.10
N VAL A 89 -3.58 9.94 7.19
CA VAL A 89 -2.40 9.40 7.88
C VAL A 89 -2.40 7.89 7.71
N SER A 90 -1.27 7.30 7.41
CA SER A 90 -1.13 5.86 7.21
C SER A 90 -0.06 5.26 8.12
N VAL A 91 -0.25 4.01 8.47
CA VAL A 91 0.72 3.19 9.18
C VAL A 91 0.84 1.87 8.43
N GLN A 92 2.05 1.40 8.23
CA GLN A 92 2.35 0.12 7.58
C GLN A 92 3.34 -0.65 8.43
N ALA A 93 3.08 -1.94 8.59
CA ALA A 93 3.90 -2.84 9.40
C ALA A 93 4.13 -4.17 8.67
N PRO A 94 5.37 -4.69 8.64
CA PRO A 94 5.64 -6.02 8.12
C PRO A 94 4.89 -7.10 8.92
N THR A 95 4.39 -8.12 8.23
CA THR A 95 3.73 -9.27 8.89
C THR A 95 4.71 -10.27 9.46
N GLU A 96 5.92 -10.34 8.92
CA GLU A 96 6.94 -11.34 9.27
C GLU A 96 7.98 -10.85 10.28
N GLU A 97 8.06 -9.55 10.49
CA GLU A 97 8.99 -8.95 11.44
C GLU A 97 8.25 -8.20 12.56
N THR A 98 8.92 -8.08 13.69
CA THR A 98 8.42 -7.32 14.84
C THR A 98 8.18 -5.85 14.46
N PHE A 99 7.34 -5.17 15.21
CA PHE A 99 6.93 -3.76 15.06
C PHE A 99 8.07 -2.73 14.93
N ASP A 100 9.32 -3.18 14.87
CA ASP A 100 10.50 -2.33 14.72
C ASP A 100 10.61 -1.67 13.34
N ASN A 101 9.95 -2.23 12.32
CA ASN A 101 9.96 -1.72 10.94
C ASN A 101 8.66 -1.00 10.56
N LEU A 102 8.05 -0.31 11.51
CA LEU A 102 6.87 0.51 11.24
C LEU A 102 7.20 1.70 10.35
N ASN A 103 6.35 1.93 9.34
CA ASN A 103 6.34 3.14 8.55
C ASN A 103 5.08 3.96 8.85
N VAL A 104 5.26 5.25 9.06
CA VAL A 104 4.16 6.21 9.23
C VAL A 104 4.19 7.19 8.08
N GLY A 105 3.05 7.46 7.49
CA GLY A 105 2.94 8.36 6.36
C GLY A 105 1.80 9.37 6.49
N VAL A 106 1.90 10.44 5.76
CA VAL A 106 0.84 11.42 5.56
C VAL A 106 0.70 11.68 4.08
N GLY A 107 -0.52 11.77 3.60
CA GLY A 107 -0.75 11.97 2.18
C GLY A 107 -2.07 12.68 1.88
N TYR A 108 -2.21 13.04 0.63
CA TYR A 108 -3.39 13.69 0.12
C TYR A 108 -3.94 12.91 -1.07
N SER A 109 -5.25 12.65 -1.07
CA SER A 109 -5.96 11.86 -2.09
C SER A 109 -6.71 12.78 -3.03
N TYR A 110 -6.30 12.86 -4.28
CA TYR A 110 -6.97 13.62 -5.34
C TYR A 110 -7.85 12.67 -6.17
N ASP A 111 -9.15 12.89 -6.16
CA ASP A 111 -10.06 12.21 -7.09
C ASP A 111 -9.81 12.74 -8.51
N VAL A 112 -9.33 11.89 -9.39
CA VAL A 112 -9.02 12.25 -10.77
C VAL A 112 -10.05 11.70 -11.75
N TRP A 113 -10.71 10.61 -11.44
CA TRP A 113 -11.76 10.04 -12.26
C TRP A 113 -12.51 8.89 -11.58
N LYS A 114 -13.81 9.04 -11.33
CA LYS A 114 -14.76 7.99 -10.92
C LYS A 114 -14.19 6.92 -9.97
N GLY A 115 -13.67 7.33 -8.84
CA GLY A 115 -13.08 6.44 -7.83
C GLY A 115 -11.59 6.20 -7.99
N LEU A 116 -10.96 6.65 -9.07
CA LEU A 116 -9.51 6.67 -9.22
C LEU A 116 -8.93 7.89 -8.54
N HIS A 117 -8.00 7.67 -7.63
CA HIS A 117 -7.31 8.72 -6.90
C HIS A 117 -5.81 8.68 -7.14
N VAL A 118 -5.19 9.84 -7.19
CA VAL A 118 -3.74 10.02 -7.15
C VAL A 118 -3.37 10.53 -5.75
N GLU A 119 -2.40 9.88 -5.12
CA GLU A 119 -2.12 10.03 -3.70
C GLU A 119 -0.64 10.32 -3.43
N PRO A 120 -0.16 11.57 -3.66
CA PRO A 120 1.15 11.95 -3.17
C PRO A 120 1.19 11.81 -1.65
N ASN A 121 2.25 11.20 -1.16
CA ASN A 121 2.42 10.96 0.26
C ASN A 121 3.90 10.97 0.65
N TYR A 122 4.14 11.27 1.91
CA TYR A 122 5.45 11.21 2.53
C TYR A 122 5.40 10.22 3.68
N SER A 123 6.33 9.29 3.72
CA SER A 123 6.42 8.27 4.76
C SER A 123 7.80 8.26 5.42
N VAL A 124 7.82 7.91 6.69
CA VAL A 124 9.04 7.81 7.50
C VAL A 124 9.04 6.46 8.21
N GLY A 125 10.14 5.73 8.10
CA GLY A 125 10.40 4.56 8.94
C GLY A 125 10.62 4.99 10.38
N LEU A 126 10.04 4.27 11.34
CA LEU A 126 10.27 4.56 12.76
C LEU A 126 11.60 3.99 13.27
N LYS A 127 12.18 3.04 12.55
CA LYS A 127 13.51 2.51 12.83
C LYS A 127 14.57 3.57 12.50
N GLU A 128 15.47 3.78 13.45
CA GLU A 128 16.66 4.61 13.27
C GLU A 128 17.77 3.76 12.63
N ASP A 129 18.54 4.37 11.74
CA ASP A 129 19.75 3.77 11.20
C ASP A 129 20.90 3.78 12.23
N GLU A 130 22.06 3.27 11.86
CA GLU A 130 23.26 3.25 12.73
C GLU A 130 23.73 4.65 13.16
N ASN A 131 23.29 5.70 12.46
CA ASN A 131 23.62 7.09 12.76
C ASN A 131 22.53 7.80 13.61
N GLY A 132 21.42 7.10 13.94
CA GLY A 132 20.28 7.66 14.63
C GLY A 132 19.35 8.48 13.74
N GLU A 133 19.46 8.34 12.42
CA GLU A 133 18.61 9.01 11.44
C GLU A 133 17.46 8.10 11.03
N ARG A 134 16.33 8.71 10.66
CA ARG A 134 15.16 8.00 10.14
C ARG A 134 15.01 8.26 8.67
N GLU A 135 14.84 7.19 7.91
CA GLU A 135 14.69 7.27 6.48
C GLU A 135 13.27 7.71 6.13
N GLY A 136 13.15 8.84 5.42
CA GLY A 136 11.90 9.35 4.90
C GLY A 136 11.88 9.32 3.38
N SER A 137 10.74 9.01 2.80
CA SER A 137 10.57 8.96 1.36
C SER A 137 9.28 9.64 0.90
N PHE A 138 9.38 10.30 -0.25
CA PHE A 138 8.24 10.84 -0.96
C PHE A 138 7.76 9.82 -1.99
N ASN A 139 6.48 9.49 -1.96
CA ASN A 139 5.89 8.47 -2.81
C ASN A 139 4.67 9.01 -3.55
N LEU A 140 4.41 8.42 -4.72
CA LEU A 140 3.19 8.64 -5.47
C LEU A 140 2.35 7.37 -5.43
N GLY A 141 1.23 7.43 -4.72
CA GLY A 141 0.25 6.35 -4.68
C GLY A 141 -0.83 6.53 -5.74
N LEU A 142 -1.42 5.41 -6.12
CA LEU A 142 -2.67 5.34 -6.87
C LEU A 142 -3.64 4.49 -6.06
N SER A 143 -4.90 4.92 -5.97
CA SER A 143 -5.94 4.11 -5.37
C SER A 143 -7.22 4.12 -6.19
N TYR A 144 -7.94 3.00 -6.14
CA TYR A 144 -9.26 2.89 -6.73
C TYR A 144 -10.26 2.45 -5.65
N LYS A 145 -11.29 3.26 -5.46
CA LYS A 145 -12.39 3.00 -4.52
C LYS A 145 -13.61 2.49 -5.28
N PHE A 146 -14.07 1.33 -4.87
CA PHE A 146 -15.26 0.69 -5.44
C PHE A 146 -16.54 1.22 -4.81
#